data_744286ee329f3d4b942e4405fe9f26fa
#
_entry.id   744286ee329f3d4b942e4405fe9f26fa
#
_cell.length_a   1.000
_cell.length_b   1.000
_cell.length_c   1.000
_cell.angle_alpha   90.00
_cell.angle_beta   90.00
_cell.angle_gamma   90.00
#
_symmetry.space_group_name_H-M   'P 1'
#
loop_
_entity.id
_entity.type
_entity.pdbx_description
1 polymer ?
#
loop_
_entity_poly.entity_id
_entity_poly.type
_entity_poly.pdbx_seq_one_letter_code
_entity_poly.pdbx_strand_id
1 'polypeptide(L)'
;MAKGFRLIDMGKNMSKPKLKIKNLYKIFGPKGETFIESVKNGISKQELLDNHGHVLGLNDINLDIPEQRIQVIMGLSGSGKSTLIRHINRLIEPSAGEITVDDEDVLSMSQLQLREFRRKKTSMVFQKFALLPHKTVAQNVAYGLTIQGEQEGVAKEKSHKWIDSVGLSGFEERYPSQLSGGMQQRVGLARALATDAPILLMDEAFSALDPLIRTDMQNILLDLQKDLHKTIVFITHDLDEALRIGDNIAILRDGKIIQKGNPQEIIMKPADDYISDFIKDINRGKVIEVKSVMQKGTSKGAPLDSSCSLEDALKILNNEKNNECSVIDDKGKKIGKVTLDAAISALFREKSLKKSEKYK
;
A
#
# COMPACT_ATOMS: atom_id res chain seq x y z
N MET A 1 27.16 -26.95 11.09
CA MET A 1 26.60 -26.12 12.17
C MET A 1 26.18 -24.80 11.55
N ALA A 2 24.91 -24.65 11.26
CA ALA A 2 24.36 -23.44 10.63
C ALA A 2 24.30 -22.33 11.70
N LYS A 3 25.17 -21.33 11.58
CA LYS A 3 25.05 -20.10 12.38
C LYS A 3 23.89 -19.29 11.83
N GLY A 4 22.79 -19.28 12.59
CA GLY A 4 21.61 -18.48 12.28
C GLY A 4 21.96 -17.00 12.14
N PHE A 5 21.54 -16.41 11.02
CA PHE A 5 21.56 -14.97 10.79
C PHE A 5 20.69 -14.29 11.84
N ARG A 6 21.30 -13.57 12.78
CA ARG A 6 20.57 -12.66 13.68
C ARG A 6 20.35 -11.35 12.93
N LEU A 7 19.13 -11.15 12.47
CA LEU A 7 18.66 -9.83 11.99
C LEU A 7 18.81 -8.80 13.11
N ILE A 8 19.37 -7.67 12.77
CA ILE A 8 19.45 -6.53 13.67
C ILE A 8 18.03 -5.95 13.76
N ASP A 9 17.43 -6.08 14.93
CA ASP A 9 16.16 -5.45 15.27
C ASP A 9 16.42 -3.92 15.31
N MET A 10 16.16 -3.24 14.19
CA MET A 10 16.20 -1.78 14.13
C MET A 10 14.92 -1.28 14.80
N GLY A 11 15.10 -0.76 16.00
CA GLY A 11 14.07 -0.36 16.94
C GLY A 11 12.88 0.33 16.26
N LYS A 12 11.71 -0.17 16.59
CA LYS A 12 10.41 0.39 16.23
C LYS A 12 10.29 1.84 16.74
N ASN A 13 10.65 2.82 15.92
CA ASN A 13 10.00 4.12 16.00
C ASN A 13 8.61 3.95 15.37
N MET A 14 7.69 3.35 16.13
CA MET A 14 6.30 3.27 15.73
C MET A 14 5.72 4.68 15.90
N SER A 15 5.65 5.44 14.80
CA SER A 15 4.81 6.63 14.74
C SER A 15 3.39 6.24 15.17
N LYS A 16 2.73 7.13 15.90
CA LYS A 16 1.33 6.90 16.33
C LYS A 16 0.50 6.52 15.10
N PRO A 17 -0.30 5.43 15.15
CA PRO A 17 -1.11 5.05 14.02
C PRO A 17 -2.20 6.11 13.76
N LYS A 18 -2.28 6.58 12.51
CA LYS A 18 -3.30 7.52 12.03
C LYS A 18 -4.68 6.87 11.95
N LEU A 19 -4.68 5.60 11.55
CA LEU A 19 -5.88 4.81 11.36
C LEU A 19 -5.67 3.44 12.00
N LYS A 20 -6.66 2.98 12.78
CA LYS A 20 -6.68 1.66 13.41
C LYS A 20 -7.94 0.92 13.02
N ILE A 21 -7.78 -0.32 12.63
CA ILE A 21 -8.87 -1.25 12.35
C ILE A 21 -8.72 -2.42 13.30
N LYS A 22 -9.79 -2.76 14.04
CA LYS A 22 -9.78 -3.86 15.01
C LYS A 22 -10.97 -4.77 14.81
N ASN A 23 -10.69 -6.07 14.75
CA ASN A 23 -11.68 -7.13 14.64
C ASN A 23 -12.79 -6.82 13.64
N LEU A 24 -12.40 -6.30 12.46
CA LEU A 24 -13.36 -5.88 11.44
C LEU A 24 -13.86 -7.08 10.65
N TYR A 25 -15.19 -7.24 10.64
CA TYR A 25 -15.89 -8.26 9.87
C TYR A 25 -16.87 -7.63 8.90
N LYS A 26 -16.99 -8.23 7.72
CA LYS A 26 -18.08 -7.94 6.78
C LYS A 26 -18.68 -9.20 6.21
N ILE A 27 -19.94 -9.40 6.46
CA ILE A 27 -20.78 -10.45 5.88
C ILE A 27 -21.85 -9.76 5.04
N PHE A 28 -21.87 -10.02 3.76
CA PHE A 28 -22.89 -9.52 2.85
C PHE A 28 -24.09 -10.48 2.85
N GLY A 29 -25.26 -9.94 2.93
CA GLY A 29 -26.53 -10.62 3.02
C GLY A 29 -27.45 -9.96 4.06
N PRO A 30 -28.75 -10.30 4.08
CA PRO A 30 -29.70 -9.79 5.06
C PRO A 30 -29.27 -10.17 6.49
N LYS A 31 -29.21 -9.20 7.41
CA LYS A 31 -28.82 -9.43 8.81
C LYS A 31 -27.48 -10.18 8.95
N GLY A 32 -26.48 -9.85 8.11
CA GLY A 32 -25.16 -10.51 8.12
C GLY A 32 -24.46 -10.48 9.49
N GLU A 33 -24.77 -9.51 10.33
CA GLU A 33 -24.25 -9.37 11.70
C GLU A 33 -24.62 -10.57 12.61
N THR A 34 -25.74 -11.26 12.35
CA THR A 34 -26.17 -12.42 13.15
C THR A 34 -25.26 -13.64 12.98
N PHE A 35 -24.46 -13.69 11.91
CA PHE A 35 -23.53 -14.78 11.60
C PHE A 35 -22.11 -14.57 12.17
N ILE A 36 -21.84 -13.45 12.86
CA ILE A 36 -20.49 -13.14 13.39
C ILE A 36 -20.00 -14.25 14.32
N GLU A 37 -20.82 -14.74 15.26
CA GLU A 37 -20.41 -15.81 16.17
C GLU A 37 -20.15 -17.12 15.41
N SER A 38 -20.94 -17.46 14.41
CA SER A 38 -20.68 -18.63 13.55
C SER A 38 -19.34 -18.52 12.82
N VAL A 39 -19.00 -17.31 12.31
CA VAL A 39 -17.70 -17.06 11.66
C VAL A 39 -16.55 -17.17 12.66
N LYS A 40 -16.68 -16.63 13.86
CA LYS A 40 -15.69 -16.78 14.94
C LYS A 40 -15.50 -18.24 15.33
N ASN A 41 -16.57 -19.02 15.34
CA ASN A 41 -16.56 -20.46 15.65
C ASN A 41 -16.08 -21.33 14.47
N GLY A 42 -15.68 -20.73 13.34
CA GLY A 42 -14.96 -21.40 12.27
C GLY A 42 -15.80 -21.85 11.09
N ILE A 43 -17.06 -21.39 10.94
CA ILE A 43 -17.83 -21.65 9.68
C ILE A 43 -17.02 -21.15 8.49
N SER A 44 -16.89 -21.98 7.47
CA SER A 44 -16.14 -21.61 6.26
C SER A 44 -16.92 -20.62 5.40
N LYS A 45 -16.18 -19.89 4.54
CA LYS A 45 -16.79 -18.98 3.56
C LYS A 45 -17.79 -19.71 2.63
N GLN A 46 -17.44 -20.94 2.26
CA GLN A 46 -18.29 -21.78 1.40
C GLN A 46 -19.56 -22.24 2.11
N GLU A 47 -19.45 -22.75 3.33
CA GLU A 47 -20.61 -23.16 4.14
C GLU A 47 -21.57 -21.99 4.43
N LEU A 48 -21.02 -20.79 4.69
CA LEU A 48 -21.83 -19.59 4.90
C LEU A 48 -22.61 -19.22 3.64
N LEU A 49 -22.00 -19.40 2.46
CA LEU A 49 -22.65 -19.16 1.19
C LEU A 49 -23.71 -20.22 0.89
N ASP A 50 -23.36 -21.50 0.97
CA ASP A 50 -24.21 -22.62 0.54
C ASP A 50 -25.43 -22.82 1.45
N ASN A 51 -25.24 -22.69 2.76
CA ASN A 51 -26.27 -22.96 3.75
C ASN A 51 -27.11 -21.73 4.08
N HIS A 52 -26.58 -20.52 3.93
CA HIS A 52 -27.21 -19.29 4.40
C HIS A 52 -27.33 -18.20 3.32
N GLY A 53 -26.75 -18.39 2.14
CA GLY A 53 -26.76 -17.40 1.06
C GLY A 53 -25.99 -16.11 1.38
N HIS A 54 -25.03 -16.18 2.33
CA HIS A 54 -24.24 -15.03 2.78
C HIS A 54 -22.81 -15.10 2.27
N VAL A 55 -22.23 -13.95 1.95
CA VAL A 55 -20.83 -13.86 1.47
C VAL A 55 -19.96 -13.24 2.54
N LEU A 56 -18.97 -13.99 3.02
CA LEU A 56 -17.94 -13.47 3.93
C LEU A 56 -16.94 -12.63 3.14
N GLY A 57 -17.01 -11.31 3.30
CA GLY A 57 -16.14 -10.35 2.63
C GLY A 57 -14.87 -10.03 3.42
N LEU A 58 -14.99 -9.83 4.73
CA LEU A 58 -13.86 -9.59 5.66
C LEU A 58 -14.04 -10.43 6.90
N ASN A 59 -12.92 -10.96 7.40
CA ASN A 59 -12.88 -11.86 8.53
C ASN A 59 -11.72 -11.51 9.47
N ASP A 60 -12.04 -10.88 10.58
CA ASP A 60 -11.10 -10.49 11.65
C ASP A 60 -9.92 -9.64 11.15
N ILE A 61 -10.20 -8.55 10.45
CA ILE A 61 -9.15 -7.65 10.01
C ILE A 61 -8.65 -6.80 11.17
N ASN A 62 -7.33 -6.87 11.40
CA ASN A 62 -6.61 -6.10 12.40
C ASN A 62 -5.42 -5.40 11.74
N LEU A 63 -5.49 -4.06 11.58
CA LEU A 63 -4.49 -3.28 10.86
C LEU A 63 -4.33 -1.88 11.45
N ASP A 64 -3.10 -1.55 11.83
CA ASP A 64 -2.70 -0.21 12.22
C ASP A 64 -1.94 0.44 11.06
N ILE A 65 -2.38 1.62 10.63
CA ILE A 65 -1.78 2.37 9.54
C ILE A 65 -1.08 3.61 10.12
N PRO A 66 0.26 3.67 10.03
CA PRO A 66 1.02 4.80 10.55
C PRO A 66 0.73 6.09 9.79
N GLU A 67 0.87 7.22 10.49
CA GLU A 67 0.76 8.53 9.88
C GLU A 67 1.87 8.77 8.86
N GLN A 68 1.55 9.50 7.77
CA GLN A 68 2.49 9.93 6.72
C GLN A 68 3.22 8.77 6.02
N ARG A 69 2.59 7.60 5.95
CA ARG A 69 3.12 6.40 5.31
C ARG A 69 2.16 5.87 4.24
N ILE A 70 2.73 5.14 3.30
CA ILE A 70 1.96 4.41 2.30
C ILE A 70 1.75 2.99 2.80
N GLN A 71 0.51 2.68 3.19
CA GLN A 71 0.07 1.33 3.50
C GLN A 71 -0.51 0.69 2.25
N VAL A 72 0.15 -0.30 1.71
CA VAL A 72 -0.39 -1.10 0.62
C VAL A 72 -1.23 -2.24 1.19
N ILE A 73 -2.39 -2.47 0.57
CA ILE A 73 -3.25 -3.62 0.80
C ILE A 73 -3.30 -4.40 -0.50
N MET A 74 -2.74 -5.60 -0.53
CA MET A 74 -2.66 -6.40 -1.73
C MET A 74 -3.31 -7.78 -1.58
N GLY A 75 -3.55 -8.46 -2.70
CA GLY A 75 -4.14 -9.81 -2.77
C GLY A 75 -4.86 -10.03 -4.09
N LEU A 76 -5.24 -11.26 -4.38
CA LEU A 76 -5.95 -11.61 -5.61
C LEU A 76 -7.35 -10.97 -5.68
N SER A 77 -7.97 -11.04 -6.88
CA SER A 77 -9.37 -10.62 -7.05
C SER A 77 -10.28 -11.36 -6.08
N GLY A 78 -11.24 -10.65 -5.48
CA GLY A 78 -12.17 -11.25 -4.50
C GLY A 78 -11.59 -11.45 -3.09
N SER A 79 -10.34 -11.05 -2.79
CA SER A 79 -9.77 -11.20 -1.45
C SER A 79 -10.34 -10.23 -0.40
N GLY A 80 -11.13 -9.21 -0.79
CA GLY A 80 -11.74 -8.25 0.14
C GLY A 80 -11.10 -6.86 0.16
N LYS A 81 -10.08 -6.57 -0.65
CA LYS A 81 -9.35 -5.29 -0.66
C LYS A 81 -10.24 -4.06 -0.83
N SER A 82 -11.02 -4.01 -1.93
CA SER A 82 -11.93 -2.88 -2.19
C SER A 82 -13.04 -2.79 -1.14
N THR A 83 -13.44 -3.91 -0.55
CA THR A 83 -14.34 -3.93 0.60
C THR A 83 -13.69 -3.24 1.78
N LEU A 84 -12.45 -3.61 2.12
CA LEU A 84 -11.72 -3.04 3.27
C LEU A 84 -11.54 -1.53 3.16
N ILE A 85 -11.06 -1.01 2.02
CA ILE A 85 -10.83 0.43 1.86
C ILE A 85 -12.13 1.25 1.98
N ARG A 86 -13.25 0.69 1.49
CA ARG A 86 -14.57 1.33 1.56
C ARG A 86 -15.20 1.33 2.96
N HIS A 87 -14.68 0.54 3.88
CA HIS A 87 -15.04 0.64 5.29
C HIS A 87 -14.34 1.82 5.97
N ILE A 88 -13.12 2.17 5.57
CA ILE A 88 -12.35 3.27 6.16
C ILE A 88 -13.10 4.60 6.08
N ASN A 89 -13.73 4.89 4.94
CA ASN A 89 -14.57 6.07 4.77
C ASN A 89 -16.07 5.77 4.95
N ARG A 90 -16.38 4.59 5.50
CA ARG A 90 -17.74 4.11 5.80
C ARG A 90 -18.70 4.22 4.61
N LEU A 91 -18.21 3.98 3.38
CA LEU A 91 -19.07 3.75 2.21
C LEU A 91 -19.79 2.40 2.28
N ILE A 92 -19.23 1.47 3.04
CA ILE A 92 -19.80 0.18 3.40
C ILE A 92 -19.81 0.10 4.92
N GLU A 93 -20.97 -0.24 5.51
CA GLU A 93 -21.08 -0.51 6.95
C GLU A 93 -20.50 -1.89 7.27
N PRO A 94 -19.65 -2.03 8.29
CA PRO A 94 -19.18 -3.35 8.74
C PRO A 94 -20.30 -4.14 9.42
N SER A 95 -20.12 -5.46 9.52
CA SER A 95 -20.99 -6.31 10.31
C SER A 95 -20.59 -6.35 11.79
N ALA A 96 -19.29 -6.14 12.07
CA ALA A 96 -18.73 -5.95 13.41
C ALA A 96 -17.32 -5.36 13.32
N GLY A 97 -16.79 -4.87 14.44
CA GLY A 97 -15.44 -4.34 14.58
C GLY A 97 -15.39 -2.84 14.86
N GLU A 98 -14.18 -2.29 14.84
CA GLU A 98 -13.91 -0.89 15.14
C GLU A 98 -13.01 -0.28 14.06
N ILE A 99 -13.26 0.99 13.73
CA ILE A 99 -12.41 1.81 12.85
C ILE A 99 -12.23 3.17 13.50
N THR A 100 -11.00 3.50 13.87
CA THR A 100 -10.69 4.82 14.43
C THR A 100 -9.70 5.57 13.53
N VAL A 101 -9.92 6.87 13.38
CA VAL A 101 -9.05 7.81 12.69
C VAL A 101 -8.75 8.97 13.63
N ASP A 102 -7.48 9.27 13.88
CA ASP A 102 -7.07 10.28 14.88
C ASP A 102 -7.71 10.00 16.27
N ASP A 103 -7.88 8.72 16.64
CA ASP A 103 -8.57 8.22 17.84
C ASP A 103 -10.10 8.51 17.89
N GLU A 104 -10.69 9.05 16.83
CA GLU A 104 -12.14 9.19 16.70
C GLU A 104 -12.76 7.94 16.06
N ASP A 105 -13.80 7.38 16.67
CA ASP A 105 -14.51 6.21 16.14
C ASP A 105 -15.41 6.60 14.96
N VAL A 106 -15.02 6.18 13.75
CA VAL A 106 -15.73 6.45 12.49
C VAL A 106 -17.12 5.81 12.47
N LEU A 107 -17.28 4.66 13.14
CA LEU A 107 -18.52 3.89 13.12
C LEU A 107 -19.61 4.49 13.99
N SER A 108 -19.23 5.25 15.03
CA SER A 108 -20.17 5.96 15.91
C SER A 108 -20.62 7.33 15.39
N MET A 109 -19.98 7.83 14.31
CA MET A 109 -20.30 9.13 13.74
C MET A 109 -21.75 9.20 13.24
N SER A 110 -22.46 10.27 13.59
CA SER A 110 -23.74 10.65 12.97
C SER A 110 -23.56 10.95 11.48
N GLN A 111 -24.65 10.98 10.72
CA GLN A 111 -24.60 11.28 9.28
C GLN A 111 -23.96 12.65 8.97
N LEU A 112 -24.16 13.64 9.84
CA LEU A 112 -23.54 14.96 9.68
C LEU A 112 -22.02 14.89 9.91
N GLN A 113 -21.59 14.26 11.00
CA GLN A 113 -20.18 14.07 11.32
C GLN A 113 -19.47 13.23 10.23
N LEU A 114 -20.11 12.16 9.75
CA LEU A 114 -19.57 11.32 8.69
C LEU A 114 -19.41 12.08 7.36
N ARG A 115 -20.34 13.00 7.05
CA ARG A 115 -20.24 13.87 5.89
C ARG A 115 -19.03 14.81 6.01
N GLU A 116 -18.84 15.44 7.18
CA GLU A 116 -17.67 16.29 7.43
C GLU A 116 -16.36 15.50 7.45
N PHE A 117 -16.37 14.30 8.01
CA PHE A 117 -15.23 13.39 7.96
C PHE A 117 -14.80 13.08 6.50
N ARG A 118 -15.77 12.72 5.63
CA ARG A 118 -15.51 12.46 4.20
C ARG A 118 -15.05 13.71 3.45
N ARG A 119 -15.53 14.90 3.82
CA ARG A 119 -15.15 16.15 3.17
C ARG A 119 -13.75 16.62 3.52
N LYS A 120 -13.31 16.42 4.77
CA LYS A 120 -12.11 17.06 5.33
C LYS A 120 -11.00 16.08 5.69
N LYS A 121 -11.31 14.83 6.01
CA LYS A 121 -10.33 13.86 6.52
C LYS A 121 -9.90 12.82 5.48
N THR A 122 -10.75 12.53 4.50
CA THR A 122 -10.45 11.50 3.50
C THR A 122 -10.68 11.99 2.09
N SER A 123 -9.85 11.56 1.15
CA SER A 123 -10.12 11.67 -0.29
C SER A 123 -9.93 10.30 -0.94
N MET A 124 -10.55 10.07 -2.10
CA MET A 124 -10.52 8.74 -2.73
C MET A 124 -10.30 8.83 -4.24
N VAL A 125 -9.36 8.02 -4.73
CA VAL A 125 -9.14 7.73 -6.15
C VAL A 125 -9.74 6.36 -6.45
N PHE A 126 -10.61 6.29 -7.43
CA PHE A 126 -11.35 5.08 -7.82
C PHE A 126 -10.72 4.38 -9.02
N GLN A 127 -10.88 3.08 -9.12
CA GLN A 127 -10.41 2.24 -10.22
C GLN A 127 -10.93 2.72 -11.60
N LYS A 128 -12.19 3.13 -11.68
CA LYS A 128 -12.84 3.63 -12.91
C LYS A 128 -12.91 5.17 -12.95
N PHE A 129 -11.85 5.85 -12.53
CA PHE A 129 -11.68 7.32 -12.54
C PHE A 129 -12.78 8.11 -11.81
N ALA A 130 -14.04 7.73 -11.93
CA ALA A 130 -15.22 8.37 -11.36
C ALA A 130 -15.27 9.89 -11.62
N LEU A 131 -14.86 10.33 -12.81
CA LEU A 131 -14.95 11.71 -13.23
C LEU A 131 -16.39 12.07 -13.58
N LEU A 132 -16.75 13.33 -13.35
CA LEU A 132 -18.05 13.89 -13.74
C LEU A 132 -18.00 14.21 -15.24
N PRO A 133 -18.71 13.46 -16.10
CA PRO A 133 -18.55 13.54 -17.55
C PRO A 133 -19.00 14.87 -18.16
N HIS A 134 -19.88 15.58 -17.46
CA HIS A 134 -20.42 16.90 -17.84
C HIS A 134 -19.62 18.09 -17.29
N LYS A 135 -18.48 17.81 -16.63
CA LYS A 135 -17.58 18.83 -16.08
C LYS A 135 -16.22 18.76 -16.77
N THR A 136 -15.59 19.91 -16.99
CA THR A 136 -14.23 20.00 -17.51
C THR A 136 -13.20 19.44 -16.52
N VAL A 137 -11.93 19.30 -16.93
CA VAL A 137 -10.82 18.93 -16.05
C VAL A 137 -10.75 19.85 -14.84
N ALA A 138 -10.71 21.19 -15.06
CA ALA A 138 -10.66 22.17 -13.98
C ALA A 138 -11.84 22.02 -13.02
N GLN A 139 -13.05 21.86 -13.53
CA GLN A 139 -14.25 21.67 -12.73
C GLN A 139 -14.27 20.36 -11.97
N ASN A 140 -13.72 19.27 -12.55
CA ASN A 140 -13.57 18.00 -11.86
C ASN A 140 -12.60 18.13 -10.68
N VAL A 141 -11.43 18.75 -10.88
CA VAL A 141 -10.43 18.93 -9.84
C VAL A 141 -10.93 19.87 -8.73
N ALA A 142 -11.60 20.96 -9.10
CA ALA A 142 -12.19 21.92 -8.15
C ALA A 142 -13.40 21.37 -7.39
N TYR A 143 -14.02 20.28 -7.84
CA TYR A 143 -15.29 19.79 -7.31
C TYR A 143 -15.25 19.52 -5.79
N GLY A 144 -14.21 18.87 -5.31
CA GLY A 144 -14.03 18.61 -3.89
C GLY A 144 -13.90 19.87 -3.06
N LEU A 145 -13.16 20.87 -3.56
CA LEU A 145 -13.00 22.18 -2.94
C LEU A 145 -14.33 22.95 -2.84
N THR A 146 -15.12 22.90 -3.91
CA THR A 146 -16.48 23.49 -3.93
C THR A 146 -17.38 22.86 -2.86
N ILE A 147 -17.32 21.51 -2.71
CA ILE A 147 -18.07 20.80 -1.66
C ILE A 147 -17.57 21.19 -0.26
N GLN A 148 -16.27 21.45 -0.10
CA GLN A 148 -15.69 21.93 1.16
C GLN A 148 -16.13 23.37 1.50
N GLY A 149 -16.72 24.11 0.56
CA GLY A 149 -17.17 25.48 0.73
C GLY A 149 -16.09 26.53 0.45
N GLU A 150 -15.01 26.14 -0.27
CA GLU A 150 -13.98 27.09 -0.70
C GLU A 150 -14.56 28.14 -1.68
N GLN A 151 -14.06 29.35 -1.60
CA GLN A 151 -14.42 30.41 -2.54
C GLN A 151 -13.99 30.04 -3.97
N GLU A 152 -14.78 30.40 -4.97
CA GLU A 152 -14.57 30.00 -6.37
C GLU A 152 -13.16 30.36 -6.89
N GLY A 153 -12.66 31.56 -6.60
CA GLY A 153 -11.33 32.00 -7.00
C GLY A 153 -10.21 31.11 -6.39
N VAL A 154 -10.33 30.78 -5.11
CA VAL A 154 -9.37 29.92 -4.40
C VAL A 154 -9.46 28.49 -4.92
N ALA A 155 -10.67 27.97 -5.16
CA ALA A 155 -10.87 26.64 -5.72
C ALA A 155 -10.27 26.52 -7.14
N LYS A 156 -10.43 27.56 -7.95
CA LYS A 156 -9.83 27.64 -9.29
C LYS A 156 -8.31 27.65 -9.22
N GLU A 157 -7.70 28.48 -8.41
CA GLU A 157 -6.25 28.57 -8.24
C GLU A 157 -5.66 27.22 -7.77
N LYS A 158 -6.23 26.64 -6.70
CA LYS A 158 -5.81 25.32 -6.20
C LYS A 158 -5.96 24.22 -7.27
N SER A 159 -7.05 24.24 -8.05
CA SER A 159 -7.28 23.25 -9.10
C SER A 159 -6.24 23.35 -10.21
N HIS A 160 -5.90 24.56 -10.66
CA HIS A 160 -4.87 24.77 -11.68
C HIS A 160 -3.49 24.29 -11.20
N LYS A 161 -3.11 24.60 -9.95
CA LYS A 161 -1.87 24.09 -9.34
C LYS A 161 -1.80 22.56 -9.39
N TRP A 162 -2.88 21.87 -9.05
CA TRP A 162 -2.88 20.40 -9.07
C TRP A 162 -2.92 19.80 -10.47
N ILE A 163 -3.60 20.46 -11.44
CA ILE A 163 -3.58 20.08 -12.84
C ILE A 163 -2.15 20.16 -13.38
N ASP A 164 -1.43 21.23 -13.06
CA ASP A 164 -0.03 21.41 -13.42
C ASP A 164 0.86 20.33 -12.79
N SER A 165 0.70 20.08 -11.48
CA SER A 165 1.48 19.07 -10.73
C SER A 165 1.36 17.64 -11.30
N VAL A 166 0.25 17.31 -11.95
CA VAL A 166 0.05 16.01 -12.60
C VAL A 166 0.35 16.03 -14.11
N GLY A 167 0.90 17.14 -14.63
CA GLY A 167 1.30 17.28 -16.03
C GLY A 167 0.13 17.35 -17.01
N LEU A 168 -0.93 18.07 -16.64
CA LEU A 168 -2.14 18.30 -17.48
C LEU A 168 -2.37 19.78 -17.81
N SER A 169 -1.35 20.63 -17.73
CA SER A 169 -1.42 22.04 -18.17
C SER A 169 -1.87 22.14 -19.62
N GLY A 170 -2.83 23.03 -19.90
CA GLY A 170 -3.45 23.20 -21.23
C GLY A 170 -4.64 22.28 -21.51
N PHE A 171 -5.03 21.42 -20.56
CA PHE A 171 -6.20 20.55 -20.68
C PHE A 171 -7.36 20.96 -19.75
N GLU A 172 -7.28 22.10 -19.09
CA GLU A 172 -8.21 22.58 -18.06
C GLU A 172 -9.66 22.57 -18.53
N GLU A 173 -9.90 23.00 -19.77
CA GLU A 173 -11.23 23.14 -20.39
C GLU A 173 -11.68 21.87 -21.16
N ARG A 174 -10.89 20.81 -21.16
CA ARG A 174 -11.26 19.54 -21.80
C ARG A 174 -12.22 18.75 -20.91
N TYR A 175 -13.11 18.00 -21.57
CA TYR A 175 -14.02 17.07 -20.90
C TYR A 175 -13.38 15.68 -20.80
N PRO A 176 -13.79 14.83 -19.82
CA PRO A 176 -13.26 13.48 -19.69
C PRO A 176 -13.27 12.63 -20.96
N SER A 177 -14.30 12.77 -21.80
CA SER A 177 -14.41 12.05 -23.08
C SER A 177 -13.34 12.43 -24.11
N GLN A 178 -12.64 13.54 -23.91
CA GLN A 178 -11.56 14.04 -24.78
C GLN A 178 -10.16 13.63 -24.30
N LEU A 179 -10.10 12.83 -23.22
CA LEU A 179 -8.85 12.45 -22.57
C LEU A 179 -8.57 10.96 -22.72
N SER A 180 -7.29 10.60 -22.80
CA SER A 180 -6.87 9.20 -22.67
C SER A 180 -7.14 8.67 -21.26
N GLY A 181 -7.16 7.34 -21.06
CA GLY A 181 -7.34 6.74 -19.75
C GLY A 181 -6.31 7.20 -18.71
N GLY A 182 -5.04 7.31 -19.11
CA GLY A 182 -3.97 7.84 -18.26
C GLY A 182 -4.20 9.31 -17.85
N MET A 183 -4.66 10.15 -18.78
CA MET A 183 -5.02 11.54 -18.46
C MET A 183 -6.22 11.61 -17.51
N GLN A 184 -7.24 10.79 -17.71
CA GLN A 184 -8.39 10.73 -16.81
C GLN A 184 -7.96 10.31 -15.39
N GLN A 185 -6.99 9.38 -15.27
CA GLN A 185 -6.43 8.97 -13.99
C GLN A 185 -5.68 10.12 -13.30
N ARG A 186 -4.88 10.89 -14.07
CA ARG A 186 -4.21 12.10 -13.55
C ARG A 186 -5.21 13.13 -13.04
N VAL A 187 -6.34 13.34 -13.73
CA VAL A 187 -7.44 14.20 -13.24
C VAL A 187 -8.01 13.67 -11.94
N GLY A 188 -8.25 12.35 -11.83
CA GLY A 188 -8.74 11.71 -10.62
C GLY A 188 -7.79 11.89 -9.42
N LEU A 189 -6.48 11.77 -9.66
CA LEU A 189 -5.46 12.01 -8.65
C LEU A 189 -5.42 13.49 -8.24
N ALA A 190 -5.38 14.42 -9.20
CA ALA A 190 -5.41 15.86 -8.94
C ALA A 190 -6.64 16.27 -8.13
N ARG A 191 -7.82 15.75 -8.47
CA ARG A 191 -9.06 15.97 -7.72
C ARG A 191 -8.97 15.53 -6.27
N ALA A 192 -8.39 14.34 -6.05
CA ALA A 192 -8.25 13.80 -4.70
C ALA A 192 -7.24 14.59 -3.86
N LEU A 193 -6.15 15.05 -4.47
CA LEU A 193 -5.11 15.84 -3.80
C LEU A 193 -5.54 17.28 -3.54
N ALA A 194 -6.36 17.86 -4.41
CA ALA A 194 -6.82 19.25 -4.30
C ALA A 194 -7.57 19.52 -2.99
N THR A 195 -8.28 18.55 -2.44
CA THR A 195 -9.03 18.67 -1.19
C THR A 195 -8.16 18.79 0.06
N ASP A 196 -6.86 18.55 -0.08
CA ASP A 196 -5.87 18.54 0.99
C ASP A 196 -6.20 17.63 2.20
N ALA A 197 -7.02 16.61 1.99
CA ALA A 197 -7.35 15.64 3.03
C ALA A 197 -6.09 14.90 3.51
N PRO A 198 -5.92 14.66 4.83
CA PRO A 198 -4.75 13.99 5.38
C PRO A 198 -4.66 12.49 5.02
N ILE A 199 -5.78 11.86 4.64
CA ILE A 199 -5.84 10.45 4.25
C ILE A 199 -6.27 10.34 2.79
N LEU A 200 -5.43 9.69 1.96
CA LEU A 200 -5.72 9.38 0.57
C LEU A 200 -5.99 7.88 0.44
N LEU A 201 -7.17 7.54 -0.04
CA LEU A 201 -7.61 6.16 -0.32
C LEU A 201 -7.51 5.91 -1.83
N MET A 202 -6.80 4.86 -2.25
CA MET A 202 -6.59 4.54 -3.67
C MET A 202 -7.02 3.10 -3.95
N ASP A 203 -8.16 2.92 -4.63
CA ASP A 203 -8.75 1.60 -4.94
C ASP A 203 -8.33 1.17 -6.35
N GLU A 204 -7.27 0.36 -6.48
CA GLU A 204 -6.68 -0.13 -7.75
C GLU A 204 -6.47 0.99 -8.78
N ALA A 205 -5.99 2.13 -8.29
CA ALA A 205 -5.97 3.38 -9.04
C ALA A 205 -5.19 3.31 -10.37
N PHE A 206 -4.19 2.43 -10.48
CA PHE A 206 -3.32 2.35 -11.66
C PHE A 206 -3.51 1.07 -12.48
N SER A 207 -4.44 0.18 -12.08
CA SER A 207 -4.62 -1.13 -12.72
C SER A 207 -5.07 -1.08 -14.19
N ALA A 208 -5.81 -0.04 -14.57
CA ALA A 208 -6.32 0.15 -15.93
C ALA A 208 -5.35 0.87 -16.88
N LEU A 209 -4.15 1.21 -16.41
CA LEU A 209 -3.15 1.93 -17.19
C LEU A 209 -2.17 0.96 -17.86
N ASP A 210 -1.66 1.36 -19.03
CA ASP A 210 -0.54 0.66 -19.65
C ASP A 210 0.74 0.78 -18.79
N PRO A 211 1.72 -0.12 -18.95
CA PRO A 211 2.89 -0.20 -18.07
C PRO A 211 3.70 1.09 -17.99
N LEU A 212 3.83 1.84 -19.08
CA LEU A 212 4.61 3.07 -19.11
C LEU A 212 3.92 4.17 -18.30
N ILE A 213 2.65 4.43 -18.60
CA ILE A 213 1.84 5.43 -17.88
C ILE A 213 1.69 5.07 -16.40
N ARG A 214 1.55 3.77 -16.08
CA ARG A 214 1.52 3.28 -14.69
C ARG A 214 2.79 3.67 -13.94
N THR A 215 3.96 3.43 -14.54
CA THR A 215 5.25 3.80 -13.98
C THR A 215 5.35 5.30 -13.72
N ASP A 216 4.91 6.13 -14.67
CA ASP A 216 4.88 7.58 -14.52
C ASP A 216 3.97 8.02 -13.38
N MET A 217 2.78 7.41 -13.26
CA MET A 217 1.84 7.72 -12.17
C MET A 217 2.38 7.34 -10.79
N GLN A 218 3.09 6.21 -10.70
CA GLN A 218 3.78 5.81 -9.47
C GLN A 218 4.87 6.81 -9.09
N ASN A 219 5.67 7.29 -10.07
CA ASN A 219 6.69 8.32 -9.83
C ASN A 219 6.06 9.62 -9.33
N ILE A 220 5.02 10.10 -10.00
CA ILE A 220 4.27 11.30 -9.58
C ILE A 220 3.77 11.13 -8.13
N LEU A 221 3.17 9.99 -7.80
CA LEU A 221 2.67 9.73 -6.44
C LEU A 221 3.81 9.77 -5.40
N LEU A 222 4.93 9.11 -5.68
CA LEU A 222 6.08 9.06 -4.78
C LEU A 222 6.75 10.43 -4.60
N ASP A 223 6.87 11.22 -5.67
CA ASP A 223 7.44 12.56 -5.60
C ASP A 223 6.53 13.51 -4.83
N LEU A 224 5.22 13.47 -5.09
CA LEU A 224 4.26 14.25 -4.32
C LEU A 224 4.22 13.83 -2.85
N GLN A 225 4.39 12.55 -2.52
CA GLN A 225 4.39 12.08 -1.14
C GLN A 225 5.54 12.62 -0.31
N LYS A 226 6.71 12.88 -0.93
CA LYS A 226 7.88 13.48 -0.25
C LYS A 226 7.57 14.86 0.34
N ASP A 227 6.72 15.63 -0.38
CA ASP A 227 6.37 16.99 0.01
C ASP A 227 5.09 17.06 0.85
N LEU A 228 4.12 16.20 0.53
CA LEU A 228 2.78 16.27 1.09
C LEU A 228 2.62 15.50 2.41
N HIS A 229 3.48 14.51 2.65
CA HIS A 229 3.47 13.68 3.85
C HIS A 229 2.07 13.13 4.21
N LYS A 230 1.30 12.68 3.20
CA LYS A 230 -0.05 12.13 3.38
C LYS A 230 -0.01 10.70 3.91
N THR A 231 -1.04 10.31 4.64
CA THR A 231 -1.29 8.89 4.93
C THR A 231 -2.03 8.29 3.74
N ILE A 232 -1.43 7.33 3.06
CA ILE A 232 -2.00 6.73 1.84
C ILE A 232 -2.35 5.27 2.11
N VAL A 233 -3.60 4.88 1.80
CA VAL A 233 -4.01 3.48 1.74
C VAL A 233 -4.17 3.12 0.27
N PHE A 234 -3.30 2.27 -0.22
CA PHE A 234 -3.20 1.92 -1.63
C PHE A 234 -3.55 0.46 -1.87
N ILE A 235 -4.54 0.19 -2.70
CA ILE A 235 -4.93 -1.16 -3.08
C ILE A 235 -4.35 -1.52 -4.43
N THR A 236 -3.75 -2.70 -4.50
CA THR A 236 -3.28 -3.30 -5.74
C THR A 236 -3.36 -4.83 -5.69
N HIS A 237 -3.35 -5.45 -6.86
CA HIS A 237 -3.09 -6.89 -7.02
C HIS A 237 -1.69 -7.15 -7.63
N ASP A 238 -0.95 -6.09 -7.96
CA ASP A 238 0.39 -6.14 -8.55
C ASP A 238 1.43 -6.04 -7.44
N LEU A 239 2.27 -7.06 -7.34
CA LEU A 239 3.28 -7.15 -6.29
C LEU A 239 4.46 -6.20 -6.53
N ASP A 240 4.89 -6.02 -7.78
CA ASP A 240 5.97 -5.08 -8.10
C ASP A 240 5.56 -3.65 -7.73
N GLU A 241 4.30 -3.30 -7.99
CA GLU A 241 3.72 -2.04 -7.54
C GLU A 241 3.72 -1.90 -6.02
N ALA A 242 3.27 -2.94 -5.30
CA ALA A 242 3.23 -2.95 -3.83
C ALA A 242 4.63 -2.77 -3.22
N LEU A 243 5.62 -3.47 -3.76
CA LEU A 243 7.00 -3.39 -3.28
C LEU A 243 7.69 -2.07 -3.61
N ARG A 244 7.30 -1.43 -4.72
CA ARG A 244 7.88 -0.17 -5.16
C ARG A 244 7.39 1.03 -4.36
N ILE A 245 6.08 1.08 -4.07
CA ILE A 245 5.46 2.27 -3.49
C ILE A 245 5.15 2.14 -2.01
N GLY A 246 5.05 0.91 -1.46
CA GLY A 246 4.61 0.68 -0.09
C GLY A 246 5.70 0.84 0.96
N ASP A 247 5.46 1.65 1.98
CA ASP A 247 6.23 1.59 3.22
C ASP A 247 5.90 0.32 4.02
N ASN A 248 4.60 -0.04 4.03
CA ASN A 248 4.08 -1.26 4.64
C ASN A 248 3.11 -1.95 3.68
N ILE A 249 3.11 -3.28 3.73
CA ILE A 249 2.25 -4.12 2.91
C ILE A 249 1.43 -5.03 3.82
N ALA A 250 0.13 -5.13 3.56
CA ALA A 250 -0.75 -6.14 4.15
C ALA A 250 -1.30 -7.03 3.02
N ILE A 251 -1.08 -8.33 3.10
CA ILE A 251 -1.53 -9.30 2.09
C ILE A 251 -2.83 -9.93 2.54
N LEU A 252 -3.88 -9.76 1.74
CA LEU A 252 -5.21 -10.31 1.97
C LEU A 252 -5.45 -11.57 1.14
N ARG A 253 -6.01 -12.60 1.79
CA ARG A 253 -6.56 -13.79 1.18
C ARG A 253 -7.85 -14.19 1.91
N ASP A 254 -8.92 -14.42 1.16
CA ASP A 254 -10.23 -14.85 1.67
C ASP A 254 -10.77 -13.99 2.82
N GLY A 255 -10.61 -12.68 2.71
CA GLY A 255 -11.06 -11.72 3.70
C GLY A 255 -10.19 -11.60 4.96
N LYS A 256 -9.04 -12.27 5.03
CA LYS A 256 -8.09 -12.23 6.16
C LYS A 256 -6.76 -11.62 5.77
N ILE A 257 -6.09 -10.96 6.71
CA ILE A 257 -4.68 -10.58 6.54
C ILE A 257 -3.82 -11.81 6.86
N ILE A 258 -3.08 -12.28 5.83
CA ILE A 258 -2.20 -13.45 5.96
C ILE A 258 -0.80 -13.04 6.42
N GLN A 259 -0.32 -11.91 5.90
CA GLN A 259 0.97 -11.35 6.31
C GLN A 259 0.90 -9.83 6.25
N LYS A 260 1.62 -9.17 7.15
CA LYS A 260 1.88 -7.72 7.12
C LYS A 260 3.33 -7.45 7.52
N GLY A 261 3.92 -6.44 6.91
CA GLY A 261 5.30 -6.01 7.17
C GLY A 261 5.77 -5.01 6.13
N ASN A 262 7.02 -4.59 6.22
CA ASN A 262 7.64 -3.80 5.16
C ASN A 262 8.01 -4.69 3.94
N PRO A 263 8.32 -4.09 2.76
CA PRO A 263 8.67 -4.84 1.56
C PRO A 263 9.77 -5.90 1.78
N GLN A 264 10.80 -5.57 2.56
CA GLN A 264 11.91 -6.46 2.84
C GLN A 264 11.47 -7.69 3.66
N GLU A 265 10.61 -7.49 4.67
CA GLU A 265 10.06 -8.57 5.49
C GLU A 265 9.20 -9.52 4.67
N ILE A 266 8.38 -9.00 3.76
CA ILE A 266 7.55 -9.82 2.86
C ILE A 266 8.42 -10.72 1.97
N ILE A 267 9.49 -10.16 1.39
CA ILE A 267 10.36 -10.91 0.47
C ILE A 267 11.27 -11.89 1.20
N MET A 268 11.83 -11.48 2.33
CA MET A 268 12.84 -12.28 3.04
C MET A 268 12.21 -13.39 3.89
N LYS A 269 10.98 -13.18 4.40
CA LYS A 269 10.31 -14.07 5.34
C LYS A 269 8.85 -14.28 4.96
N PRO A 270 8.54 -14.94 3.82
CA PRO A 270 7.15 -15.25 3.47
C PRO A 270 6.52 -16.13 4.56
N ALA A 271 5.27 -15.82 4.93
CA ALA A 271 4.58 -16.48 6.03
C ALA A 271 4.12 -17.90 5.67
N ASP A 272 3.83 -18.16 4.39
CA ASP A 272 3.38 -19.47 3.90
C ASP A 272 3.82 -19.73 2.44
N ASP A 273 3.51 -20.92 1.95
CA ASP A 273 3.85 -21.33 0.58
C ASP A 273 3.09 -20.48 -0.47
N TYR A 274 1.88 -20.04 -0.17
CA TYR A 274 1.12 -19.13 -1.04
C TYR A 274 1.86 -17.82 -1.28
N ILE A 275 2.35 -17.19 -0.22
CA ILE A 275 3.12 -15.94 -0.36
C ILE A 275 4.46 -16.23 -1.03
N SER A 276 5.10 -17.36 -0.72
CA SER A 276 6.33 -17.81 -1.38
C SER A 276 6.15 -17.96 -2.88
N ASP A 277 5.05 -18.55 -3.33
CA ASP A 277 4.72 -18.67 -4.75
C ASP A 277 4.40 -17.31 -5.38
N PHE A 278 3.75 -16.43 -4.63
CA PHE A 278 3.39 -15.10 -5.08
C PHE A 278 4.61 -14.19 -5.35
N ILE A 279 5.67 -14.36 -4.54
CA ILE A 279 6.92 -13.59 -4.68
C ILE A 279 8.01 -14.31 -5.50
N LYS A 280 7.72 -15.48 -6.12
CA LYS A 280 8.76 -16.32 -6.74
C LYS A 280 9.45 -15.68 -7.95
N ASP A 281 8.68 -14.90 -8.74
CA ASP A 281 9.13 -14.33 -10.01
C ASP A 281 9.74 -12.91 -9.86
N ILE A 282 9.81 -12.42 -8.61
CA ILE A 282 10.38 -11.10 -8.33
C ILE A 282 11.89 -11.09 -8.54
N ASN A 283 12.38 -10.02 -9.17
CA ASN A 283 13.80 -9.73 -9.20
C ASN A 283 14.29 -9.26 -7.82
N ARG A 284 14.69 -10.23 -6.98
CA ARG A 284 15.17 -9.98 -5.61
C ARG A 284 16.35 -9.02 -5.57
N GLY A 285 17.21 -9.04 -6.60
CA GLY A 285 18.37 -8.14 -6.70
C GLY A 285 17.98 -6.67 -6.76
N LYS A 286 16.87 -6.35 -7.42
CA LYS A 286 16.36 -4.97 -7.54
C LYS A 286 15.60 -4.48 -6.32
N VAL A 287 14.99 -5.39 -5.57
CA VAL A 287 14.07 -5.03 -4.47
C VAL A 287 14.73 -5.14 -3.10
N ILE A 288 15.62 -6.11 -2.88
CA ILE A 288 16.30 -6.28 -1.60
C ILE A 288 17.36 -5.18 -1.43
N GLU A 289 17.28 -4.45 -0.33
CA GLU A 289 18.22 -3.41 0.03
C GLU A 289 19.36 -3.95 0.88
N VAL A 290 20.55 -3.33 0.75
CA VAL A 290 21.76 -3.68 1.48
C VAL A 290 21.53 -3.74 2.99
N LYS A 291 20.74 -2.81 3.56
CA LYS A 291 20.42 -2.81 5.00
C LYS A 291 19.78 -4.09 5.50
N SER A 292 19.05 -4.81 4.63
CA SER A 292 18.33 -6.04 5.01
C SER A 292 19.25 -7.26 5.14
N VAL A 293 20.45 -7.20 4.56
CA VAL A 293 21.45 -8.27 4.53
C VAL A 293 22.75 -7.90 5.22
N MET A 294 22.90 -6.63 5.67
CA MET A 294 24.10 -6.17 6.34
C MET A 294 24.37 -6.91 7.64
N GLN A 295 25.63 -7.02 7.98
CA GLN A 295 26.13 -7.64 9.20
C GLN A 295 26.74 -6.58 10.13
N LYS A 296 26.75 -6.85 11.43
CA LYS A 296 27.49 -6.02 12.39
C LYS A 296 29.00 -6.13 12.11
N GLY A 297 29.67 -5.01 12.12
CA GLY A 297 31.11 -4.95 11.92
C GLY A 297 31.50 -3.74 11.09
N THR A 298 32.80 -3.59 10.88
CA THR A 298 33.39 -2.52 10.06
C THR A 298 34.10 -3.14 8.86
N SER A 299 34.07 -2.46 7.74
CA SER A 299 34.85 -2.78 6.55
C SER A 299 35.67 -1.56 6.10
N LYS A 300 36.80 -1.81 5.44
CA LYS A 300 37.60 -0.80 4.74
C LYS A 300 37.18 -0.62 3.27
N GLY A 301 36.28 -1.51 2.78
CA GLY A 301 35.76 -1.44 1.41
C GLY A 301 34.92 -0.21 1.16
N ALA A 302 34.57 0.04 -0.09
CA ALA A 302 33.78 1.19 -0.54
C ALA A 302 32.50 1.37 0.29
N PRO A 303 32.07 2.61 0.57
CA PRO A 303 30.83 2.87 1.26
C PRO A 303 29.65 2.60 0.32
N LEU A 304 28.66 1.82 0.77
CA LEU A 304 27.38 1.59 0.14
C LEU A 304 26.28 2.21 0.98
N ASP A 305 25.35 2.92 0.32
CA ASP A 305 24.14 3.40 0.97
C ASP A 305 23.30 2.22 1.47
N SER A 306 22.75 2.32 2.65
CA SER A 306 21.91 1.29 3.26
C SER A 306 20.67 0.94 2.44
N SER A 307 20.16 1.89 1.64
CA SER A 307 19.03 1.73 0.71
C SER A 307 19.42 1.24 -0.68
N CYS A 308 20.73 1.09 -0.95
CA CYS A 308 21.22 0.56 -2.23
C CYS A 308 20.64 -0.83 -2.50
N SER A 309 20.23 -1.11 -3.76
CA SER A 309 19.75 -2.42 -4.17
C SER A 309 20.88 -3.46 -4.13
N LEU A 310 20.56 -4.75 -3.92
CA LEU A 310 21.58 -5.80 -4.00
C LEU A 310 22.20 -5.90 -5.40
N GLU A 311 21.43 -5.64 -6.46
CA GLU A 311 21.94 -5.65 -7.83
C GLU A 311 23.07 -4.64 -8.03
N ASP A 312 22.90 -3.42 -7.52
CA ASP A 312 23.93 -2.39 -7.62
C ASP A 312 25.07 -2.61 -6.63
N ALA A 313 24.75 -3.09 -5.43
CA ALA A 313 25.77 -3.46 -4.44
C ALA A 313 26.70 -4.58 -4.96
N LEU A 314 26.17 -5.58 -5.67
CA LEU A 314 26.95 -6.67 -6.24
C LEU A 314 27.96 -6.21 -7.29
N LYS A 315 27.62 -5.19 -8.10
CA LYS A 315 28.56 -4.59 -9.07
C LYS A 315 29.78 -4.00 -8.37
N ILE A 316 29.58 -3.40 -7.19
CA ILE A 316 30.65 -2.81 -6.40
C ILE A 316 31.40 -3.87 -5.61
N LEU A 317 30.69 -4.77 -4.92
CA LEU A 317 31.28 -5.84 -4.11
C LEU A 317 32.21 -6.76 -4.92
N ASN A 318 31.86 -7.04 -6.17
CA ASN A 318 32.67 -7.88 -7.05
C ASN A 318 34.02 -7.26 -7.44
N ASN A 319 34.13 -5.93 -7.35
CA ASN A 319 35.35 -5.18 -7.67
C ASN A 319 36.21 -4.89 -6.42
N GLU A 320 35.70 -5.17 -5.23
CA GLU A 320 36.42 -4.93 -3.96
C GLU A 320 37.36 -6.11 -3.64
N LYS A 321 38.60 -5.81 -3.24
CA LYS A 321 39.65 -6.81 -2.98
C LYS A 321 39.25 -7.89 -1.96
N ASN A 322 38.43 -7.53 -0.97
CA ASN A 322 38.00 -8.43 0.10
C ASN A 322 36.55 -8.90 -0.06
N ASN A 323 35.90 -8.60 -1.20
CA ASN A 323 34.49 -8.89 -1.43
C ASN A 323 33.56 -8.38 -0.30
N GLU A 324 33.93 -7.27 0.34
CA GLU A 324 33.12 -6.62 1.39
C GLU A 324 33.15 -5.10 1.26
N CYS A 325 32.00 -4.48 1.58
CA CYS A 325 31.81 -3.05 1.59
C CYS A 325 31.35 -2.56 2.97
N SER A 326 31.62 -1.30 3.30
CA SER A 326 31.02 -0.64 4.47
C SER A 326 29.61 -0.18 4.11
N VAL A 327 28.66 -0.28 5.05
CA VAL A 327 27.30 0.22 4.88
C VAL A 327 27.14 1.51 5.65
N ILE A 328 26.63 2.56 5.00
CA ILE A 328 26.41 3.88 5.57
C ILE A 328 24.91 4.22 5.59
N ASP A 329 24.51 5.02 6.57
CA ASP A 329 23.16 5.60 6.62
C ASP A 329 23.07 6.90 5.78
N ASP A 330 21.90 7.49 5.74
CA ASP A 330 21.57 8.76 5.06
C ASP A 330 22.44 9.96 5.54
N LYS A 331 23.07 9.83 6.70
CA LYS A 331 23.98 10.84 7.27
C LYS A 331 25.45 10.52 7.01
N GLY A 332 25.76 9.48 6.25
CA GLY A 332 27.13 9.03 5.95
C GLY A 332 27.81 8.28 7.10
N LYS A 333 27.07 7.94 8.19
CA LYS A 333 27.62 7.19 9.32
C LYS A 333 27.67 5.70 8.97
N LYS A 334 28.82 5.06 9.24
CA LYS A 334 28.96 3.61 9.08
C LYS A 334 28.09 2.86 10.10
N ILE A 335 27.17 2.03 9.61
CA ILE A 335 26.20 1.27 10.41
C ILE A 335 26.44 -0.24 10.37
N GLY A 336 27.24 -0.74 9.44
CA GLY A 336 27.55 -2.15 9.28
C GLY A 336 28.47 -2.42 8.10
N LYS A 337 28.52 -3.69 7.71
CA LYS A 337 29.19 -4.15 6.49
C LYS A 337 28.33 -5.16 5.73
N VAL A 338 28.55 -5.29 4.44
CA VAL A 338 27.95 -6.32 3.60
C VAL A 338 29.06 -7.07 2.88
N THR A 339 28.91 -8.40 2.76
CA THR A 339 29.83 -9.27 2.03
C THR A 339 29.15 -9.78 0.76
N LEU A 340 29.96 -10.13 -0.25
CA LEU A 340 29.49 -10.71 -1.49
C LEU A 340 28.66 -11.99 -1.25
N ASP A 341 29.13 -12.87 -0.35
CA ASP A 341 28.42 -14.09 0.01
C ASP A 341 27.04 -13.82 0.64
N ALA A 342 26.95 -12.82 1.53
CA ALA A 342 25.68 -12.45 2.13
C ALA A 342 24.71 -11.90 1.08
N ALA A 343 25.19 -11.05 0.17
CA ALA A 343 24.39 -10.49 -0.91
C ALA A 343 23.91 -11.59 -1.88
N ILE A 344 24.79 -12.48 -2.31
CA ILE A 344 24.43 -13.62 -3.17
C ILE A 344 23.45 -14.56 -2.47
N SER A 345 23.69 -14.92 -1.21
CA SER A 345 22.80 -15.80 -0.46
C SER A 345 21.37 -15.23 -0.34
N ALA A 346 21.22 -13.91 -0.24
CA ALA A 346 19.92 -13.28 -0.17
C ALA A 346 19.13 -13.30 -1.50
N LEU A 347 19.82 -13.44 -2.64
CA LEU A 347 19.17 -13.61 -3.94
C LEU A 347 18.51 -14.98 -4.09
N PHE A 348 19.12 -16.01 -3.48
CA PHE A 348 18.59 -17.37 -3.51
C PHE A 348 17.66 -17.59 -2.32
N ARG A 349 16.54 -18.26 -2.56
CA ARG A 349 15.67 -18.73 -1.48
C ARG A 349 16.33 -19.91 -0.79
N GLU A 350 16.36 -19.94 0.54
CA GLU A 350 16.51 -21.20 1.24
C GLU A 350 15.30 -22.06 0.87
N LYS A 351 15.51 -23.07 0.02
CA LYS A 351 14.51 -24.11 -0.17
C LYS A 351 14.26 -24.72 1.21
N SER A 352 13.07 -24.55 1.74
CA SER A 352 12.62 -25.35 2.87
C SER A 352 12.68 -26.81 2.40
N LEU A 353 13.70 -27.54 2.82
CA LEU A 353 13.79 -28.98 2.70
C LEU A 353 12.74 -29.64 3.59
N LYS A 354 11.46 -29.36 3.33
CA LYS A 354 10.39 -30.24 3.77
C LYS A 354 10.27 -31.32 2.72
N LYS A 355 10.76 -32.52 3.07
CA LYS A 355 10.64 -33.75 2.32
C LYS A 355 9.24 -33.85 1.70
N SER A 356 9.24 -34.05 0.39
CA SER A 356 8.10 -34.55 -0.36
C SER A 356 7.74 -35.97 0.13
N GLU A 357 6.89 -36.06 1.12
CA GLU A 357 6.12 -37.25 1.43
C GLU A 357 4.67 -36.96 1.08
N LYS A 358 4.32 -37.15 -0.18
CA LYS A 358 2.95 -37.49 -0.63
C LYS A 358 2.92 -37.65 -2.14
N TYR A 359 3.59 -38.72 -2.62
CA TYR A 359 3.14 -39.49 -3.80
C TYR A 359 3.53 -40.93 -3.54
N LYS A 360 2.68 -41.64 -2.88
CA LYS A 360 2.48 -43.07 -3.00
C LYS A 360 1.00 -43.36 -2.89
#